data_d628c1736b44f06bf0a1d74ba1f39611
#
_entry.id   d628c1736b44f06bf0a1d74ba1f39611
#
_cell.length_a   1.000
_cell.length_b   1.000
_cell.length_c   1.000
_cell.angle_alpha   90.00
_cell.angle_beta   90.00
_cell.angle_gamma   90.00
#
_symmetry.space_group_name_H-M   'P 1'
#
loop_
_entity.id
_entity.type
_entity.pdbx_description
1 polymer ?
#
loop_
_entity_poly.entity_id
_entity_poly.type
_entity_poly.pdbx_seq_one_letter_code
_entity_poly.pdbx_strand_id
1 'polypeptide(L)'
;MRMPKAPLQTEKSEAPTQSEQVTPDSYESALAELESLVARIDAGELPLNQLLVNFQRGAFLLQFCRDQLAAVETQIKLLDDGQLKPWEGA
;
A
#
# COMPACT_ATOMS: atom_id res chain seq x y z
N MET A 1 16.70 1.74 35.70
CA MET A 1 16.87 2.01 35.29
C MET A 1 16.73 1.93 34.05
N ARG A 2 16.61 1.46 33.29
CA ARG A 2 16.61 1.34 32.17
C ARG A 2 15.38 1.36 31.56
N MET A 3 14.49 1.36 31.76
CA MET A 3 13.37 1.37 31.29
C MET A 3 13.01 2.30 30.30
N PRO A 4 13.60 3.23 29.94
CA PRO A 4 13.17 4.20 29.00
C PRO A 4 12.91 3.68 27.67
N LYS A 5 13.39 2.55 27.32
CA LYS A 5 13.15 2.11 26.05
C LYS A 5 11.79 1.73 25.82
N ALA A 6 11.11 1.24 26.70
CA ALA A 6 9.78 0.77 26.49
C ALA A 6 8.84 1.81 25.93
N PRO A 7 8.85 3.00 26.40
CA PRO A 7 7.90 3.98 25.88
C PRO A 7 8.12 4.26 24.42
N LEU A 8 9.34 4.25 23.98
CA LEU A 8 9.57 4.52 22.61
C LEU A 8 8.99 3.50 21.72
N GLN A 9 9.06 2.26 22.10
CA GLN A 9 8.52 1.26 21.28
C GLN A 9 7.06 1.31 21.23
N THR A 10 6.44 1.69 22.30
CA THR A 10 5.02 1.79 22.33
C THR A 10 4.52 2.80 21.35
N GLU A 11 5.23 3.89 21.23
CA GLU A 11 4.78 4.87 20.31
C GLU A 11 4.83 4.41 18.91
N LYS A 12 5.86 3.71 18.55
CA LYS A 12 5.94 3.24 17.23
C LYS A 12 4.85 2.32 16.90
N SER A 13 4.47 1.48 17.80
CA SER A 13 3.47 0.52 17.45
C SER A 13 2.12 1.17 17.30
N GLU A 14 1.91 2.33 17.83
CA GLU A 14 0.61 2.90 17.72
C GLU A 14 0.26 3.42 16.36
N ALA A 15 1.19 3.96 15.65
CA ALA A 15 0.87 4.58 14.39
C ALA A 15 2.03 4.43 13.44
N PRO A 16 2.14 3.31 12.79
CA PRO A 16 3.26 3.11 11.87
C PRO A 16 3.15 4.06 10.69
N THR A 17 4.28 4.54 10.23
CA THR A 17 4.30 5.40 9.08
C THR A 17 4.45 4.55 7.86
N GLN A 18 4.33 5.16 6.70
CA GLN A 18 4.46 4.41 5.47
C GLN A 18 5.83 3.78 5.34
N SER A 19 6.85 4.41 5.87
CA SER A 19 8.18 3.85 5.75
C SER A 19 8.33 2.60 6.60
N GLU A 20 7.43 2.37 7.53
CA GLU A 20 7.49 1.19 8.36
C GLU A 20 6.55 0.09 7.89
N GLN A 21 5.88 0.30 6.81
CA GLN A 21 4.95 -0.70 6.31
C GLN A 21 5.69 -1.83 5.61
N VAL A 22 5.14 -3.02 5.73
CA VAL A 22 5.71 -4.16 5.05
C VAL A 22 5.26 -4.13 3.60
N THR A 23 6.22 -4.26 2.71
CA THR A 23 5.91 -4.22 1.28
C THR A 23 5.32 -5.54 0.83
N PRO A 24 4.22 -5.51 0.10
CA PRO A 24 3.62 -6.74 -0.40
C PRO A 24 4.52 -7.45 -1.39
N ASP A 25 4.29 -8.74 -1.55
CA ASP A 25 5.08 -9.52 -2.47
C ASP A 25 4.78 -9.21 -3.93
N SER A 26 3.58 -8.83 -4.24
CA SER A 26 3.19 -8.62 -5.62
C SER A 26 2.01 -7.67 -5.67
N TYR A 27 1.71 -7.22 -6.89
CA TYR A 27 0.55 -6.38 -7.11
C TYR A 27 -0.73 -7.11 -6.70
N GLU A 28 -0.84 -8.37 -7.08
CA GLU A 28 -2.03 -9.14 -6.76
C GLU A 28 -2.20 -9.31 -5.25
N SER A 29 -1.11 -9.53 -4.57
CA SER A 29 -1.14 -9.67 -3.13
C SER A 29 -1.58 -8.35 -2.48
N ALA A 30 -1.06 -7.25 -2.96
CA ALA A 30 -1.43 -5.94 -2.43
C ALA A 30 -2.90 -5.66 -2.68
N LEU A 31 -3.38 -5.99 -3.86
CA LEU A 31 -4.76 -5.75 -4.21
C LEU A 31 -5.70 -6.57 -3.35
N ALA A 32 -5.34 -7.83 -3.12
CA ALA A 32 -6.17 -8.69 -2.28
C ALA A 32 -6.25 -8.16 -0.86
N GLU A 33 -5.13 -7.70 -0.35
CA GLU A 33 -5.12 -7.15 0.99
C GLU A 33 -5.95 -5.88 1.06
N LEU A 34 -5.84 -5.03 0.04
CA LEU A 34 -6.60 -3.80 0.00
C LEU A 34 -8.09 -4.09 -0.03
N GLU A 35 -8.49 -5.07 -0.82
CA GLU A 35 -9.91 -5.43 -0.89
C GLU A 35 -10.41 -5.93 0.46
N SER A 36 -9.59 -6.66 1.16
CA SER A 36 -9.95 -7.15 2.47
C SER A 36 -10.13 -6.01 3.46
N LEU A 37 -9.24 -5.02 3.39
CA LEU A 37 -9.34 -3.87 4.28
C LEU A 37 -10.61 -3.08 4.00
N VAL A 38 -10.90 -2.86 2.74
CA VAL A 38 -12.08 -2.11 2.37
C VAL A 38 -13.34 -2.83 2.85
N ALA A 39 -13.36 -4.14 2.71
CA ALA A 39 -14.52 -4.91 3.14
C ALA A 39 -14.75 -4.78 4.64
N ARG A 40 -13.67 -4.76 5.41
CA ARG A 40 -13.83 -4.63 6.84
C ARG A 40 -14.28 -3.24 7.24
N ILE A 41 -13.78 -2.23 6.56
CA ILE A 41 -14.19 -0.87 6.83
C ILE A 41 -15.67 -0.71 6.47
N ASP A 42 -16.04 -1.26 5.32
CA ASP A 42 -17.42 -1.16 4.87
C ASP A 42 -18.37 -1.86 5.82
N ALA A 43 -17.96 -2.95 6.41
CA ALA A 43 -18.80 -3.68 7.33
C ALA A 43 -18.93 -2.99 8.67
N GLY A 44 -18.13 -1.98 8.93
CA GLY A 44 -18.21 -1.27 10.17
C GLY A 44 -17.74 -2.07 11.35
N GLU A 45 -16.82 -3.00 11.11
CA GLU A 45 -16.40 -3.89 12.16
C GLU A 45 -15.20 -3.41 12.95
N LEU A 46 -14.60 -2.31 12.56
CA LEU A 46 -13.35 -1.90 13.17
C LEU A 46 -13.55 -0.80 14.20
N PRO A 47 -12.91 -0.92 15.35
CA PRO A 47 -12.89 0.19 16.30
C PRO A 47 -12.16 1.37 15.67
N LEU A 48 -12.41 2.55 16.20
CA LEU A 48 -11.88 3.75 15.60
C LEU A 48 -10.36 3.74 15.46
N ASN A 49 -9.66 3.29 16.49
CA ASN A 49 -8.21 3.29 16.41
C ASN A 49 -7.71 2.32 15.35
N GLN A 50 -8.40 1.21 15.16
CA GLN A 50 -7.99 0.28 14.13
C GLN A 50 -8.37 0.79 12.76
N LEU A 51 -9.41 1.56 12.68
CA LEU A 51 -9.81 2.14 11.43
C LEU A 51 -8.71 3.04 10.90
N LEU A 52 -8.10 3.84 11.76
CA LEU A 52 -7.03 4.71 11.33
C LEU A 52 -5.83 3.91 10.84
N VAL A 53 -5.44 2.88 11.59
CA VAL A 53 -4.31 2.06 11.21
C VAL A 53 -4.57 1.37 9.87
N ASN A 54 -5.76 0.87 9.68
CA ASN A 54 -6.10 0.20 8.44
C ASN A 54 -6.17 1.19 7.29
N PHE A 55 -6.59 2.40 7.56
CA PHE A 55 -6.63 3.40 6.53
C PHE A 55 -5.21 3.73 6.07
N GLN A 56 -4.28 3.82 6.99
CA GLN A 56 -2.90 4.09 6.64
C GLN A 56 -2.30 2.92 5.85
N ARG A 57 -2.63 1.71 6.24
CA ARG A 57 -2.16 0.55 5.50
C ARG A 57 -2.76 0.55 4.10
N GLY A 58 -4.03 0.89 3.99
CA GLY A 58 -4.69 0.95 2.68
C GLY A 58 -4.05 1.98 1.78
N ALA A 59 -3.68 3.13 2.33
CA ALA A 59 -3.03 4.16 1.54
C ALA A 59 -1.69 3.68 1.01
N PHE A 60 -0.96 2.94 1.84
CA PHE A 60 0.31 2.41 1.43
C PHE A 60 0.13 1.38 0.31
N LEU A 61 -0.85 0.50 0.46
CA LEU A 61 -1.11 -0.51 -0.55
C LEU A 61 -1.54 0.13 -1.86
N LEU A 62 -2.34 1.17 -1.77
CA LEU A 62 -2.79 1.84 -2.96
C LEU A 62 -1.63 2.49 -3.69
N GLN A 63 -0.71 3.10 -2.95
CA GLN A 63 0.44 3.69 -3.57
C GLN A 63 1.33 2.62 -4.20
N PHE A 64 1.48 1.49 -3.52
CA PHE A 64 2.25 0.40 -4.05
C PHE A 64 1.66 -0.07 -5.38
N CYS A 65 0.35 -0.23 -5.45
CA CYS A 65 -0.31 -0.66 -6.66
C CYS A 65 -0.12 0.36 -7.79
N ARG A 66 -0.24 1.62 -7.47
CA ARG A 66 -0.04 2.66 -8.46
C ARG A 66 1.37 2.65 -9.01
N ASP A 67 2.34 2.45 -8.12
CA ASP A 67 3.72 2.41 -8.56
C ASP A 67 3.99 1.22 -9.46
N GLN A 68 3.38 0.09 -9.15
CA GLN A 68 3.54 -1.09 -9.97
C GLN A 68 2.94 -0.86 -11.35
N LEU A 69 1.78 -0.27 -11.41
CA LEU A 69 1.15 0.00 -12.70
C LEU A 69 1.94 1.02 -13.50
N ALA A 70 2.49 2.02 -12.83
CA ALA A 70 3.29 3.01 -13.52
C ALA A 70 4.53 2.38 -14.13
N ALA A 71 5.13 1.44 -13.42
CA ALA A 71 6.31 0.77 -13.92
C ALA A 71 5.97 -0.05 -15.18
N VAL A 72 4.83 -0.71 -15.16
CA VAL A 72 4.40 -1.49 -16.30
C VAL A 72 4.10 -0.57 -17.49
N GLU A 73 3.46 0.55 -17.22
CA GLU A 73 3.16 1.50 -18.27
C GLU A 73 4.43 2.03 -18.92
N THR A 74 5.44 2.27 -18.12
CA THR A 74 6.71 2.75 -18.63
C THR A 74 7.33 1.69 -19.55
N GLN A 75 7.27 0.44 -19.14
CA GLN A 75 7.82 -0.61 -19.94
C GLN A 75 7.09 -0.74 -21.27
N ILE A 76 5.79 -0.64 -21.24
CA ILE A 76 5.00 -0.71 -22.45
C ILE A 76 5.34 0.43 -23.38
N LYS A 77 5.50 1.63 -22.84
CA LYS A 77 5.85 2.76 -23.63
C LYS A 77 7.19 2.60 -24.30
N LEU A 78 8.16 2.06 -23.58
CA LEU A 78 9.46 1.85 -24.16
C LEU A 78 9.40 0.86 -25.29
N LEU A 79 8.60 -0.16 -25.17
CA LEU A 79 8.47 -1.12 -26.23
C LEU A 79 7.83 -0.49 -27.45
N ASP A 80 6.79 0.28 -27.23
CA ASP A 80 6.11 0.93 -28.33
C ASP A 80 7.02 1.89 -29.05
N ASP A 81 7.76 2.68 -28.31
CA ASP A 81 8.64 3.65 -28.94
C ASP A 81 9.72 2.98 -29.71
N GLY A 82 10.13 1.81 -29.33
CA GLY A 82 11.22 1.14 -29.98
C GLY A 82 10.84 0.40 -31.21
N GLN A 83 9.60 -0.06 -31.32
CA GLN A 83 9.25 -0.86 -32.43
C GLN A 83 7.94 -0.65 -33.03
N LEU A 84 6.95 -0.28 -32.29
CA LEU A 84 5.61 -0.19 -32.78
C LEU A 84 5.11 1.18 -32.71
N LYS A 85 4.00 1.42 -33.35
CA LYS A 85 3.40 2.66 -33.22
C LYS A 85 2.90 2.80 -31.85
N PRO A 86 2.80 3.97 -31.28
CA PRO A 86 2.26 4.16 -29.94
C PRO A 86 0.88 3.60 -29.87
N TRP A 87 0.59 3.01 -28.75
CA TRP A 87 -0.70 2.43 -28.54
C TRP A 87 -1.70 3.52 -28.29
N GLU A 88 -2.66 3.61 -29.16
CA GLU A 88 -3.60 4.61 -28.99
C GLU A 88 -4.91 4.13 -28.73
N GLY A 89 -5.13 2.91 -28.65
CA GLY A 89 -6.40 2.35 -28.48
C GLY A 89 -7.02 2.64 -27.16
N ALA A 90 -6.29 3.18 -26.31
CA ALA A 90 -6.87 3.40 -25.01
C ALA A 90 -7.84 4.53 -25.03
#